data_8dedc884e6cf60ab883dc33f00f4b661
#
_entry.id   8dedc884e6cf60ab883dc33f00f4b661
#
_cell.length_a   1.000
_cell.length_b   1.000
_cell.length_c   1.000
_cell.angle_alpha   90.00
_cell.angle_beta   90.00
_cell.angle_gamma   90.00
#
_symmetry.space_group_name_H-M   'P 1'
#
loop_
_entity.id
_entity.type
_entity.pdbx_description
1 polymer ?
#
loop_
_entity_poly.entity_id
_entity_poly.type
_entity_poly.pdbx_seq_one_letter_code
_entity_poly.pdbx_strand_id
1 'polypeptide(L)'
;MIRIDTAADFLATIQNIKPVYIHSKTDGPILVPCVTTLLVRPELVRANVYNPNTVPEEKMDLLRQSVVANGFCFPVVTIWDEEQGCFVIIDGAHRRLISGSDYLDLDYLPVVVLAHDITKRMVATVQFNKARGVHQVDVDAELVRSLVGQGLADEEIASRLGMELESVHRYKQITGVAELFRNATFSRSWGIVEMED
;
A
#
# COMPACT_ATOMS: atom_id res chain seq x y z
N MET A 1 -5.95 -6.98 -25.44
CA MET A 1 -6.26 -6.68 -24.04
C MET A 1 -6.27 -7.99 -23.27
N ILE A 2 -5.49 -8.11 -22.22
CA ILE A 2 -5.29 -9.35 -21.46
C ILE A 2 -6.28 -9.37 -20.30
N ARG A 3 -7.14 -10.40 -20.23
CA ARG A 3 -8.09 -10.65 -19.13
C ARG A 3 -7.56 -11.78 -18.25
N ILE A 4 -7.75 -11.63 -16.95
CA ILE A 4 -7.34 -12.57 -15.92
C ILE A 4 -8.58 -12.92 -15.10
N ASP A 5 -9.10 -14.10 -15.30
CA ASP A 5 -10.27 -14.62 -14.60
C ASP A 5 -9.88 -15.45 -13.37
N THR A 6 -8.71 -16.10 -13.44
CA THR A 6 -8.18 -16.96 -12.36
C THR A 6 -6.70 -16.72 -12.10
N ALA A 7 -6.20 -17.20 -10.96
CA ALA A 7 -4.78 -17.22 -10.64
C ALA A 7 -3.97 -18.00 -11.70
N ALA A 8 -4.51 -19.10 -12.23
CA ALA A 8 -3.87 -19.91 -13.26
C ALA A 8 -3.69 -19.14 -14.57
N ASP A 9 -4.70 -18.33 -14.97
CA ASP A 9 -4.61 -17.47 -16.15
C ASP A 9 -3.49 -16.46 -16.02
N PHE A 10 -3.32 -15.87 -14.81
CA PHE A 10 -2.23 -14.95 -14.56
C PHE A 10 -0.87 -15.64 -14.70
N LEU A 11 -0.67 -16.78 -14.04
CA LEU A 11 0.61 -17.51 -14.09
C LEU A 11 0.99 -17.95 -15.50
N ALA A 12 0.02 -18.35 -16.31
CA ALA A 12 0.23 -18.68 -17.71
C ALA A 12 0.56 -17.43 -18.57
N THR A 13 -0.01 -16.28 -18.20
CA THR A 13 0.14 -15.03 -18.96
C THR A 13 1.44 -14.32 -18.63
N ILE A 14 1.85 -14.25 -17.36
CA ILE A 14 2.97 -13.41 -16.90
C ILE A 14 4.29 -13.83 -17.54
N GLN A 15 4.46 -15.12 -17.84
CA GLN A 15 5.66 -15.65 -18.50
C GLN A 15 5.84 -15.13 -19.93
N ASN A 16 4.78 -14.67 -20.56
CA ASN A 16 4.77 -14.16 -21.94
C ASN A 16 4.81 -12.63 -22.01
N ILE A 17 4.69 -11.92 -20.88
CA ILE A 17 4.76 -10.47 -20.82
C ILE A 17 6.21 -10.02 -20.93
N LYS A 18 6.50 -9.28 -21.99
CA LYS A 18 7.82 -8.66 -22.15
C LYS A 18 7.88 -7.32 -21.42
N PRO A 19 8.89 -7.10 -20.58
CA PRO A 19 9.07 -5.81 -19.93
C PRO A 19 9.39 -4.71 -20.95
N VAL A 20 8.77 -3.55 -20.78
CA VAL A 20 9.01 -2.36 -21.58
C VAL A 20 9.81 -1.36 -20.76
N TYR A 21 10.84 -0.78 -21.36
CA TYR A 21 11.70 0.21 -20.72
C TYR A 21 11.74 1.50 -21.50
N ILE A 22 11.83 2.61 -20.77
CA ILE A 22 12.24 3.92 -21.29
C ILE A 22 13.63 4.24 -20.73
N HIS A 23 14.37 5.11 -21.40
CA HIS A 23 15.73 5.46 -20.97
C HIS A 23 15.76 6.86 -20.38
N SER A 24 16.16 6.95 -19.11
CA SER A 24 16.56 8.21 -18.50
C SER A 24 17.97 8.59 -18.96
N LYS A 25 18.21 9.88 -19.10
CA LYS A 25 19.55 10.39 -19.41
C LYS A 25 20.51 10.26 -18.23
N THR A 26 19.99 10.18 -17.01
CA THR A 26 20.76 10.15 -15.74
C THR A 26 20.75 8.80 -15.07
N ASP A 27 19.62 8.06 -15.13
CA ASP A 27 19.37 6.89 -14.29
C ASP A 27 19.33 5.56 -15.04
N GLY A 28 19.53 5.62 -16.37
CA GLY A 28 19.52 4.43 -17.22
C GLY A 28 18.11 3.91 -17.55
N PRO A 29 17.90 2.61 -17.76
CA PRO A 29 16.61 2.07 -18.16
C PRO A 29 15.62 2.04 -17.01
N ILE A 30 14.44 2.61 -17.22
CA ILE A 30 13.32 2.64 -16.28
C ILE A 30 12.21 1.75 -16.83
N LEU A 31 11.79 0.76 -16.03
CA LEU A 31 10.67 -0.12 -16.36
C LEU A 31 9.36 0.67 -16.41
N VAL A 32 8.51 0.37 -17.40
CA VAL A 32 7.21 1.02 -17.61
C VAL A 32 6.07 -0.01 -17.47
N PRO A 33 5.70 -0.41 -16.25
CA PRO A 33 4.70 -1.46 -16.04
C PRO A 33 3.29 -1.09 -16.54
N CYS A 34 2.96 0.20 -16.58
CA CYS A 34 1.65 0.68 -17.02
C CYS A 34 1.33 0.38 -18.51
N VAL A 35 2.35 0.09 -19.32
CA VAL A 35 2.14 -0.33 -20.71
C VAL A 35 1.48 -1.72 -20.79
N THR A 36 1.63 -2.52 -19.75
CA THR A 36 1.03 -3.86 -19.66
C THR A 36 -0.03 -3.90 -18.57
N THR A 37 -1.08 -3.11 -18.75
CA THR A 37 -2.25 -3.15 -17.87
C THR A 37 -3.07 -4.39 -18.15
N LEU A 38 -3.37 -5.17 -17.09
CA LEU A 38 -4.22 -6.35 -17.12
C LEU A 38 -5.63 -5.98 -16.67
N LEU A 39 -6.64 -6.64 -17.21
CA LEU A 39 -8.01 -6.61 -16.68
C LEU A 39 -8.19 -7.83 -15.78
N VAL A 40 -8.28 -7.62 -14.49
CA VAL A 40 -8.30 -8.66 -13.46
C VAL A 40 -9.67 -8.68 -12.78
N ARG A 41 -10.20 -9.88 -12.51
CA ARG A 41 -11.43 -10.02 -11.69
C ARG A 41 -11.21 -9.37 -10.32
N PRO A 42 -12.13 -8.50 -9.84
CA PRO A 42 -11.97 -7.81 -8.56
C PRO A 42 -11.73 -8.73 -7.36
N GLU A 43 -12.26 -9.96 -7.40
CA GLU A 43 -12.12 -10.96 -6.33
C GLU A 43 -10.68 -11.43 -6.14
N LEU A 44 -9.86 -11.36 -7.20
CA LEU A 44 -8.44 -11.69 -7.15
C LEU A 44 -7.57 -10.55 -6.59
N VAL A 45 -8.15 -9.36 -6.37
CA VAL A 45 -7.42 -8.17 -5.92
C VAL A 45 -7.76 -7.86 -4.47
N ARG A 46 -6.79 -8.00 -3.57
CA ARG A 46 -6.94 -7.81 -2.13
C ARG A 46 -6.28 -6.54 -1.64
N ALA A 47 -6.91 -5.92 -0.65
CA ALA A 47 -6.33 -4.77 0.04
C ALA A 47 -5.07 -5.20 0.82
N ASN A 48 -4.12 -4.27 0.92
CA ASN A 48 -2.98 -4.43 1.80
C ASN A 48 -3.42 -4.17 3.25
N VAL A 49 -2.99 -5.03 4.17
CA VAL A 49 -3.27 -4.91 5.62
C VAL A 49 -2.69 -3.62 6.22
N TYR A 50 -1.74 -3.00 5.52
CA TYR A 50 -1.00 -1.80 5.96
C TYR A 50 -1.60 -0.48 5.46
N ASN A 51 -2.77 -0.47 4.82
CA ASN A 51 -3.35 0.76 4.29
C ASN A 51 -4.58 1.19 5.12
N PRO A 52 -4.41 2.00 6.18
CA PRO A 52 -5.48 2.48 7.05
C PRO A 52 -6.19 3.73 6.49
N ASN A 53 -6.01 4.07 5.21
CA ASN A 53 -6.64 5.24 4.63
C ASN A 53 -8.15 5.07 4.57
N THR A 54 -8.83 5.61 5.58
CA THR A 54 -10.27 5.83 5.56
C THR A 54 -10.55 7.14 4.82
N VAL A 55 -11.24 7.05 3.70
CA VAL A 55 -11.66 8.23 2.93
C VAL A 55 -13.12 8.51 3.22
N PRO A 56 -13.52 9.77 3.46
CA PRO A 56 -14.92 10.14 3.61
C PRO A 56 -15.75 9.74 2.38
N GLU A 57 -17.00 9.37 2.59
CA GLU A 57 -17.92 8.87 1.55
C GLU A 57 -18.07 9.86 0.39
N GLU A 58 -18.14 11.15 0.69
CA GLU A 58 -18.21 12.22 -0.33
C GLU A 58 -17.04 12.18 -1.33
N LYS A 59 -15.84 11.87 -0.85
CA LYS A 59 -14.65 11.73 -1.70
C LYS A 59 -14.69 10.45 -2.53
N MET A 60 -15.31 9.40 -2.01
CA MET A 60 -15.52 8.15 -2.74
C MET A 60 -16.50 8.36 -3.89
N ASP A 61 -17.59 9.10 -3.66
CA ASP A 61 -18.54 9.47 -4.70
C ASP A 61 -17.92 10.34 -5.78
N LEU A 62 -17.09 11.31 -5.40
CA LEU A 62 -16.35 12.12 -6.38
C LEU A 62 -15.41 11.27 -7.24
N LEU A 63 -14.71 10.30 -6.63
CA LEU A 63 -13.85 9.36 -7.35
C LEU A 63 -14.67 8.50 -8.32
N ARG A 64 -15.83 7.99 -7.88
CA ARG A 64 -16.76 7.24 -8.73
C ARG A 64 -17.21 8.07 -9.93
N GLN A 65 -17.67 9.31 -9.69
CA GLN A 65 -18.09 10.22 -10.75
C GLN A 65 -16.94 10.49 -11.73
N SER A 66 -15.73 10.70 -11.23
CA SER A 66 -14.55 10.90 -12.09
C SER A 66 -14.28 9.68 -12.98
N VAL A 67 -14.39 8.47 -12.45
CA VAL A 67 -14.18 7.25 -13.25
C VAL A 67 -15.26 7.08 -14.31
N VAL A 68 -16.52 7.40 -14.01
CA VAL A 68 -17.61 7.35 -14.97
C VAL A 68 -17.45 8.39 -16.08
N ALA A 69 -17.06 9.62 -15.72
CA ALA A 69 -16.95 10.73 -16.67
C ALA A 69 -15.70 10.67 -17.54
N ASN A 70 -14.56 10.25 -16.97
CA ASN A 70 -13.25 10.32 -17.62
C ASN A 70 -12.65 8.95 -17.96
N GLY A 71 -13.31 7.87 -17.57
CA GLY A 71 -12.79 6.51 -17.69
C GLY A 71 -11.85 6.13 -16.53
N PHE A 72 -11.49 4.85 -16.48
CA PHE A 72 -10.56 4.31 -15.46
C PHE A 72 -9.11 4.59 -15.88
N CYS A 73 -8.69 5.84 -15.78
CA CYS A 73 -7.39 6.32 -16.31
C CYS A 73 -6.18 5.82 -15.52
N PHE A 74 -6.34 5.51 -14.23
CA PHE A 74 -5.25 5.14 -13.33
C PHE A 74 -5.45 3.71 -12.82
N PRO A 75 -4.73 2.71 -13.34
CA PRO A 75 -4.86 1.33 -12.89
C PRO A 75 -4.45 1.17 -11.42
N VAL A 76 -4.96 0.14 -10.78
CA VAL A 76 -4.52 -0.26 -9.43
C VAL A 76 -3.15 -0.89 -9.53
N VAL A 77 -2.20 -0.43 -8.70
CA VAL A 77 -0.84 -0.96 -8.65
C VAL A 77 -0.77 -2.08 -7.64
N THR A 78 -0.30 -3.24 -8.06
CA THR A 78 -0.28 -4.46 -7.25
C THR A 78 1.06 -5.20 -7.37
N ILE A 79 1.24 -6.18 -6.51
CA ILE A 79 2.17 -7.29 -6.70
C ILE A 79 1.37 -8.59 -6.73
N TRP A 80 1.96 -9.62 -7.29
CA TRP A 80 1.45 -10.98 -7.17
C TRP A 80 1.97 -11.63 -5.88
N ASP A 81 1.06 -12.18 -5.08
CA ASP A 81 1.37 -12.97 -3.89
C ASP A 81 1.17 -14.46 -4.25
N GLU A 82 2.27 -15.19 -4.35
CA GLU A 82 2.25 -16.59 -4.74
C GLU A 82 1.60 -17.50 -3.68
N GLU A 83 1.77 -17.17 -2.39
CA GLU A 83 1.25 -17.98 -1.29
C GLU A 83 -0.28 -17.87 -1.21
N GLN A 84 -0.80 -16.67 -1.43
CA GLN A 84 -2.23 -16.39 -1.38
C GLN A 84 -2.94 -16.56 -2.74
N GLY A 85 -2.19 -16.66 -3.84
CA GLY A 85 -2.73 -16.76 -5.20
C GLY A 85 -3.57 -15.54 -5.59
N CYS A 86 -3.17 -14.33 -5.19
CA CYS A 86 -3.92 -13.10 -5.42
C CYS A 86 -3.02 -11.89 -5.68
N PHE A 87 -3.61 -10.82 -6.21
CA PHE A 87 -2.95 -9.53 -6.36
C PHE A 87 -3.12 -8.70 -5.09
N VAL A 88 -2.02 -8.30 -4.47
CA VAL A 88 -2.04 -7.45 -3.27
C VAL A 88 -1.78 -6.01 -3.67
N ILE A 89 -2.66 -5.11 -3.25
CA ILE A 89 -2.63 -3.69 -3.60
C ILE A 89 -1.42 -2.99 -2.94
N ILE A 90 -0.68 -2.25 -3.75
CA ILE A 90 0.34 -1.29 -3.31
C ILE A 90 -0.24 0.12 -3.31
N ASP A 91 -0.96 0.45 -4.39
CA ASP A 91 -1.62 1.74 -4.56
C ASP A 91 -2.95 1.60 -5.29
N GLY A 92 -3.93 2.41 -4.92
CA GLY A 92 -5.25 2.45 -5.54
C GLY A 92 -6.33 1.68 -4.77
N ALA A 93 -6.21 1.52 -3.46
CA ALA A 93 -7.21 0.85 -2.62
C ALA A 93 -8.62 1.44 -2.81
N HIS A 94 -8.77 2.76 -2.90
CA HIS A 94 -10.06 3.40 -3.14
C HIS A 94 -10.61 3.10 -4.54
N ARG A 95 -9.73 2.98 -5.56
CA ARG A 95 -10.13 2.56 -6.91
C ARG A 95 -10.61 1.11 -6.94
N ARG A 96 -9.99 0.24 -6.13
CA ARG A 96 -10.48 -1.12 -5.91
C ARG A 96 -11.84 -1.12 -5.19
N LEU A 97 -12.00 -0.27 -4.18
CA LEU A 97 -13.25 -0.18 -3.41
C LEU A 97 -14.41 0.25 -4.30
N ILE A 98 -14.27 1.33 -5.09
CA ILE A 98 -15.33 1.80 -6.00
C ILE A 98 -15.62 0.83 -7.16
N SER A 99 -14.76 -0.15 -7.43
CA SER A 99 -15.03 -1.19 -8.41
C SER A 99 -16.01 -2.26 -7.94
N GLY A 100 -16.31 -2.30 -6.62
CA GLY A 100 -17.20 -3.27 -6.02
C GLY A 100 -18.69 -3.00 -6.23
N SER A 101 -19.53 -3.94 -5.77
CA SER A 101 -20.99 -3.94 -5.92
C SER A 101 -21.68 -2.72 -5.33
N ASP A 102 -21.12 -2.15 -4.28
CA ASP A 102 -21.73 -0.98 -3.61
C ASP A 102 -21.60 0.32 -4.42
N TYR A 103 -20.78 0.32 -5.50
CA TYR A 103 -20.50 1.50 -6.32
C TYR A 103 -20.70 1.23 -7.83
N LEU A 104 -19.68 0.67 -8.51
CA LEU A 104 -19.65 0.53 -9.97
C LEU A 104 -19.91 -0.89 -10.46
N ASP A 105 -19.81 -1.89 -9.60
CA ASP A 105 -19.99 -3.31 -9.91
C ASP A 105 -19.27 -3.75 -11.19
N LEU A 106 -17.96 -3.51 -11.23
CA LEU A 106 -17.16 -3.77 -12.42
C LEU A 106 -16.81 -5.26 -12.56
N ASP A 107 -16.98 -5.82 -13.74
CA ASP A 107 -16.53 -7.18 -14.07
C ASP A 107 -15.01 -7.34 -13.96
N TYR A 108 -14.26 -6.29 -14.29
CA TYR A 108 -12.81 -6.29 -14.30
C TYR A 108 -12.25 -4.97 -13.78
N LEU A 109 -11.13 -5.07 -13.12
CA LEU A 109 -10.35 -3.95 -12.60
C LEU A 109 -9.06 -3.81 -13.41
N PRO A 110 -8.71 -2.62 -13.93
CA PRO A 110 -7.41 -2.39 -14.54
C PRO A 110 -6.30 -2.47 -13.48
N VAL A 111 -5.34 -3.37 -13.68
CA VAL A 111 -4.27 -3.67 -12.74
C VAL A 111 -2.91 -3.60 -13.41
N VAL A 112 -1.95 -3.00 -12.74
CA VAL A 112 -0.52 -3.04 -13.06
C VAL A 112 0.19 -3.90 -12.02
N VAL A 113 1.02 -4.83 -12.46
CA VAL A 113 1.76 -5.73 -11.58
C VAL A 113 3.23 -5.32 -11.52
N LEU A 114 3.73 -5.06 -10.31
CA LEU A 114 5.14 -4.79 -10.07
C LEU A 114 5.86 -6.10 -9.73
N ALA A 115 7.06 -6.29 -10.30
CA ALA A 115 7.94 -7.39 -9.97
C ALA A 115 8.75 -7.04 -8.70
N HIS A 116 8.07 -6.96 -7.55
CA HIS A 116 8.65 -6.61 -6.26
C HIS A 116 8.49 -7.76 -5.27
N ASP A 117 9.53 -7.99 -4.46
CA ASP A 117 9.44 -8.78 -3.24
C ASP A 117 8.66 -8.03 -2.14
N ILE A 118 8.38 -8.73 -1.03
CA ILE A 118 7.61 -8.17 0.09
C ILE A 118 8.24 -6.90 0.66
N THR A 119 9.57 -6.85 0.78
CA THR A 119 10.30 -5.69 1.31
C THR A 119 10.16 -4.48 0.39
N LYS A 120 10.39 -4.66 -0.91
CA LYS A 120 10.20 -3.61 -1.93
C LYS A 120 8.75 -3.15 -2.02
N ARG A 121 7.79 -4.04 -1.80
CA ARG A 121 6.35 -3.72 -1.74
C ARG A 121 6.05 -2.69 -0.67
N MET A 122 6.55 -2.92 0.55
CA MET A 122 6.29 -2.02 1.69
C MET A 122 6.87 -0.63 1.45
N VAL A 123 8.10 -0.58 0.94
CA VAL A 123 8.76 0.68 0.54
C VAL A 123 7.96 1.39 -0.55
N ALA A 124 7.53 0.67 -1.60
CA ALA A 124 6.76 1.24 -2.69
C ALA A 124 5.44 1.85 -2.22
N THR A 125 4.70 1.18 -1.33
CA THR A 125 3.44 1.70 -0.78
C THR A 125 3.64 3.07 -0.13
N VAL A 126 4.73 3.25 0.62
CA VAL A 126 5.02 4.53 1.28
C VAL A 126 5.50 5.58 0.29
N GLN A 127 6.39 5.21 -0.63
CA GLN A 127 6.86 6.14 -1.65
C GLN A 127 5.69 6.70 -2.48
N PHE A 128 4.74 5.86 -2.89
CA PHE A 128 3.54 6.29 -3.61
C PHE A 128 2.65 7.21 -2.76
N ASN A 129 2.49 6.92 -1.47
CA ASN A 129 1.68 7.74 -0.57
C ASN A 129 2.37 9.08 -0.26
N LYS A 130 3.66 9.08 0.05
CA LYS A 130 4.44 10.31 0.34
C LYS A 130 4.54 11.23 -0.88
N ALA A 131 4.73 10.69 -2.07
CA ALA A 131 4.76 11.47 -3.30
C ALA A 131 3.46 12.25 -3.55
N ARG A 132 2.34 11.85 -2.93
CA ARG A 132 1.05 12.55 -3.00
C ARG A 132 0.83 13.59 -1.90
N GLY A 133 1.77 13.77 -0.98
CA GLY A 133 1.74 14.84 0.03
C GLY A 133 0.84 14.58 1.25
N VAL A 134 0.44 13.34 1.52
CA VAL A 134 -0.33 12.98 2.73
C VAL A 134 0.58 12.26 3.72
N HIS A 135 0.88 12.90 4.85
CA HIS A 135 1.60 12.27 5.97
C HIS A 135 0.60 11.76 7.01
N GLN A 136 0.61 10.45 7.26
CA GLN A 136 -0.01 9.84 8.44
C GLN A 136 1.10 9.23 9.30
N VAL A 137 1.36 9.84 10.45
CA VAL A 137 2.44 9.49 11.38
C VAL A 137 2.38 8.04 11.84
N ASP A 138 1.17 7.52 12.09
CA ASP A 138 0.98 6.15 12.58
C ASP A 138 1.36 5.08 11.55
N VAL A 139 1.09 5.35 10.28
CA VAL A 139 1.42 4.42 9.16
C VAL A 139 2.92 4.35 8.93
N ASP A 140 3.59 5.50 9.00
CA ASP A 140 5.05 5.58 8.85
C ASP A 140 5.75 4.83 10.00
N ALA A 141 5.22 4.90 11.22
CA ALA A 141 5.79 4.23 12.39
C ALA A 141 5.67 2.69 12.31
N GLU A 142 4.49 2.16 11.93
CA GLU A 142 4.29 0.72 11.74
C GLU A 142 5.15 0.15 10.61
N LEU A 143 5.34 0.93 9.55
CA LEU A 143 6.19 0.53 8.45
C LEU A 143 7.66 0.49 8.84
N VAL A 144 8.18 1.53 9.50
CA VAL A 144 9.55 1.55 10.01
C VAL A 144 9.78 0.33 10.89
N ARG A 145 8.85 0.02 11.79
CA ARG A 145 8.91 -1.18 12.64
C ARG A 145 9.02 -2.47 11.81
N SER A 146 8.20 -2.61 10.79
CA SER A 146 8.21 -3.81 9.94
C SER A 146 9.52 -3.98 9.18
N LEU A 147 10.08 -2.88 8.65
CA LEU A 147 11.37 -2.89 7.95
C LEU A 147 12.53 -3.20 8.90
N VAL A 148 12.52 -2.67 10.12
CA VAL A 148 13.46 -3.04 11.19
C VAL A 148 13.35 -4.53 11.52
N GLY A 149 12.13 -5.06 11.64
CA GLY A 149 11.87 -6.49 11.87
C GLY A 149 12.38 -7.40 10.74
N GLN A 150 12.53 -6.87 9.52
CA GLN A 150 13.14 -7.55 8.38
C GLN A 150 14.67 -7.41 8.34
N GLY A 151 15.27 -6.74 9.33
CA GLY A 151 16.72 -6.62 9.46
C GLY A 151 17.36 -5.49 8.64
N LEU A 152 16.60 -4.53 8.12
CA LEU A 152 17.17 -3.38 7.42
C LEU A 152 17.83 -2.42 8.42
N ALA A 153 18.97 -1.83 7.99
CA ALA A 153 19.65 -0.78 8.74
C ALA A 153 18.86 0.54 8.69
N ASP A 154 19.00 1.37 9.72
CA ASP A 154 18.25 2.62 9.85
C ASP A 154 18.53 3.59 8.69
N GLU A 155 19.79 3.67 8.24
CA GLU A 155 20.21 4.48 7.10
C GLU A 155 19.56 3.99 5.79
N GLU A 156 19.43 2.69 5.63
CA GLU A 156 18.78 2.09 4.47
C GLU A 156 17.28 2.36 4.48
N ILE A 157 16.64 2.27 5.65
CA ILE A 157 15.22 2.63 5.84
C ILE A 157 15.01 4.11 5.51
N ALA A 158 15.83 5.01 6.06
CA ALA A 158 15.79 6.44 5.81
C ALA A 158 15.89 6.75 4.31
N SER A 159 16.89 6.18 3.64
CA SER A 159 17.11 6.35 2.20
C SER A 159 15.93 5.83 1.37
N ARG A 160 15.46 4.61 1.65
CA ARG A 160 14.36 3.97 0.90
C ARG A 160 13.02 4.67 1.07
N LEU A 161 12.74 5.19 2.26
CA LEU A 161 11.48 5.88 2.59
C LEU A 161 11.53 7.38 2.29
N GLY A 162 12.67 7.92 1.87
CA GLY A 162 12.85 9.36 1.63
C GLY A 162 12.56 10.16 2.90
N MET A 163 13.04 9.72 4.06
CA MET A 163 12.91 10.42 5.33
C MET A 163 14.29 10.64 5.98
N GLU A 164 14.34 11.58 6.91
CA GLU A 164 15.55 11.81 7.69
C GLU A 164 15.80 10.68 8.70
N LEU A 165 17.06 10.36 8.97
CA LEU A 165 17.45 9.31 9.91
C LEU A 165 16.84 9.53 11.31
N GLU A 166 16.76 10.79 11.74
CA GLU A 166 16.12 11.17 13.00
C GLU A 166 14.64 10.78 13.05
N SER A 167 13.95 10.88 11.92
CA SER A 167 12.54 10.42 11.80
C SER A 167 12.43 8.91 11.98
N VAL A 168 13.35 8.13 11.42
CA VAL A 168 13.40 6.66 11.63
C VAL A 168 13.58 6.34 13.12
N HIS A 169 14.52 7.01 13.80
CA HIS A 169 14.76 6.82 15.23
C HIS A 169 13.52 7.18 16.05
N ARG A 170 12.84 8.28 15.74
CA ARG A 170 11.61 8.70 16.43
C ARG A 170 10.47 7.67 16.24
N TYR A 171 10.29 7.14 15.04
CA TYR A 171 9.28 6.12 14.78
C TYR A 171 9.59 4.80 15.51
N LYS A 172 10.86 4.40 15.60
CA LYS A 172 11.28 3.25 16.41
C LYS A 172 10.96 3.46 17.90
N GLN A 173 11.18 4.66 18.44
CA GLN A 173 10.83 4.97 19.83
C GLN A 173 9.30 4.89 20.05
N ILE A 174 8.50 5.48 19.16
CA ILE A 174 7.03 5.43 19.27
C ILE A 174 6.53 3.98 19.26
N THR A 175 7.02 3.15 18.36
CA THR A 175 6.61 1.75 18.26
C THR A 175 7.17 0.90 19.40
N GLY A 176 8.39 1.14 19.84
CA GLY A 176 9.01 0.46 20.98
C GLY A 176 8.31 0.77 22.30
N VAL A 177 7.93 2.02 22.53
CA VAL A 177 7.12 2.41 23.72
C VAL A 177 5.75 1.77 23.68
N ALA A 178 5.07 1.74 22.52
CA ALA A 178 3.77 1.08 22.36
C ALA A 178 3.85 -0.43 22.66
N GLU A 179 4.97 -1.09 22.33
CA GLU A 179 5.18 -2.51 22.66
C GLU A 179 5.38 -2.76 24.16
N LEU A 180 6.14 -1.91 24.84
CA LEU A 180 6.34 -1.99 26.28
C LEU A 180 5.00 -1.90 27.04
N PHE A 181 4.04 -1.16 26.52
CA PHE A 181 2.73 -0.96 27.15
C PHE A 181 1.63 -1.89 26.63
N ARG A 182 1.86 -2.69 25.58
CA ARG A 182 0.84 -3.57 24.98
C ARG A 182 0.29 -4.61 25.97
N ASN A 183 1.10 -5.06 26.93
CA ASN A 183 0.74 -6.04 27.96
C ASN A 183 0.72 -5.45 29.37
N ALA A 184 0.83 -4.13 29.53
CA ALA A 184 0.80 -3.49 30.84
C ALA A 184 -0.65 -3.32 31.30
N THR A 185 -1.01 -3.97 32.39
CA THR A 185 -2.25 -3.68 33.13
C THR A 185 -2.05 -2.40 33.90
N PHE A 186 -2.63 -1.31 33.43
CA PHE A 186 -2.64 -0.03 34.15
C PHE A 186 -3.57 -0.17 35.37
N SER A 187 -2.99 -0.15 36.59
CA SER A 187 -3.80 0.01 37.79
C SER A 187 -4.34 1.44 37.83
N ARG A 188 -5.64 1.58 38.03
CA ARG A 188 -6.27 2.90 38.29
C ARG A 188 -5.90 3.36 39.71
N SER A 189 -4.71 3.92 39.90
CA SER A 189 -4.30 4.49 41.19
C SER A 189 -4.24 6.03 41.11
N TRP A 190 -5.33 6.66 40.69
CA TRP A 190 -5.59 8.04 41.00
C TRP A 190 -6.93 8.09 41.74
N GLY A 191 -6.91 7.68 42.99
CA GLY A 191 -7.96 8.02 43.96
C GLY A 191 -7.71 9.44 44.43
N ILE A 192 -8.71 10.33 44.31
CA ILE A 192 -8.73 11.61 44.98
C ILE A 192 -8.73 11.32 46.48
N VAL A 193 -7.66 11.70 47.20
CA VAL A 193 -7.67 11.70 48.67
C VAL A 193 -8.50 12.91 49.07
N GLU A 194 -9.73 12.68 49.46
CA GLU A 194 -10.49 13.70 50.21
C GLU A 194 -9.77 13.92 51.53
N MET A 195 -9.21 15.11 51.71
CA MET A 195 -8.76 15.55 53.05
C MET A 195 -10.00 15.97 53.81
N GLU A 196 -10.35 15.17 54.84
CA GLU A 196 -11.31 15.59 55.84
C GLU A 196 -10.69 16.71 56.69
N ASP A 197 -11.49 17.80 56.94
CA ASP A 197 -11.22 18.93 57.81
C ASP A 197 -11.26 18.51 59.31
#